data_aaaeb948f16129d366ea7cad4464306e
#
_entry.id   aaaeb948f16129d366ea7cad4464306e
#
_cell.length_a   1.000
_cell.length_b   1.000
_cell.length_c   1.000
_cell.angle_alpha   90.00
_cell.angle_beta   90.00
_cell.angle_gamma   90.00
#
_symmetry.space_group_name_H-M   'P 1'
#
loop_
_entity.id
_entity.type
_entity.pdbx_description
1 polymer ?
#
loop_
_entity_poly.entity_id
_entity_poly.type
_entity_poly.pdbx_seq_one_letter_code
_entity_poly.pdbx_strand_id
1 'polypeptide(L)'
;MLKHELWFEYILSELIPSVQEKMNNYDKWMVTGASLGATHAANLIFRFPKQFDTLLALSGIYDTELFYGDYHDENTYHNNPCAYMKNISLDHPYMELYKQSKLIFCVGQGNWEQECVESLRQFSTILYDQHIEAWCDFWGYDVYHDWPWWKVQLQYFMEQIFK
;
A
#
# COMPACT_ATOMS: atom_id res chain seq x y z
N MET A 1 5.43 0.56 -16.66
CA MET A 1 4.06 0.11 -16.31
C MET A 1 3.80 -1.34 -16.69
N LEU A 2 3.94 -1.78 -17.97
CA LEU A 2 3.68 -3.19 -18.37
C LEU A 2 4.42 -4.23 -17.50
N LYS A 3 5.65 -3.96 -17.08
CA LYS A 3 6.40 -4.85 -16.18
C LYS A 3 5.78 -4.97 -14.79
N HIS A 4 5.07 -3.97 -14.31
CA HIS A 4 4.35 -4.01 -13.04
C HIS A 4 3.15 -4.95 -13.11
N GLU A 5 2.41 -4.92 -14.22
CA GLU A 5 1.28 -5.84 -14.43
C GLU A 5 1.75 -7.29 -14.47
N LEU A 6 2.84 -7.60 -15.17
CA LEU A 6 3.46 -8.93 -15.18
C LEU A 6 3.93 -9.37 -13.78
N TRP A 7 4.40 -8.42 -12.96
CA TRP A 7 4.81 -8.73 -11.58
C TRP A 7 3.61 -9.05 -10.69
N PHE A 8 2.50 -8.31 -10.81
CA PHE A 8 1.26 -8.66 -10.12
C PHE A 8 0.71 -10.01 -10.56
N GLU A 9 0.71 -10.28 -11.87
CA GLU A 9 0.31 -11.58 -12.42
C GLU A 9 1.14 -12.71 -11.82
N TYR A 10 2.48 -12.57 -11.78
CA TYR A 10 3.36 -13.54 -11.14
C TYR A 10 3.01 -13.78 -9.66
N ILE A 11 2.79 -12.72 -8.89
CA ILE A 11 2.42 -12.86 -7.46
C ILE A 11 1.12 -13.64 -7.29
N LEU A 12 0.10 -13.29 -8.07
CA LEU A 12 -1.24 -13.86 -7.91
C LEU A 12 -1.38 -15.27 -8.49
N SER A 13 -0.74 -15.54 -9.63
CA SER A 13 -0.91 -16.79 -10.38
C SER A 13 0.15 -17.84 -10.08
N GLU A 14 1.32 -17.45 -9.58
CA GLU A 14 2.43 -18.35 -9.34
C GLU A 14 2.89 -18.37 -7.88
N LEU A 15 3.28 -17.19 -7.33
CA LEU A 15 3.87 -17.11 -5.99
C LEU A 15 2.88 -17.51 -4.90
N ILE A 16 1.71 -16.87 -4.83
CA ILE A 16 0.69 -17.16 -3.81
C ILE A 16 0.26 -18.63 -3.87
N PRO A 17 -0.13 -19.21 -5.02
CA PRO A 17 -0.49 -20.62 -5.09
C PRO A 17 0.65 -21.55 -4.64
N SER A 18 1.89 -21.28 -5.04
CA SER A 18 3.06 -22.08 -4.64
C SER A 18 3.33 -22.04 -3.13
N VAL A 19 3.07 -20.91 -2.48
CA VAL A 19 3.21 -20.79 -1.03
C VAL A 19 2.03 -21.43 -0.30
N GLN A 20 0.80 -21.26 -0.80
CA GLN A 20 -0.41 -21.88 -0.24
C GLN A 20 -0.29 -23.41 -0.21
N GLU A 21 0.24 -24.01 -1.28
CA GLU A 21 0.47 -25.47 -1.35
C GLU A 21 1.39 -25.97 -0.22
N LYS A 22 2.35 -25.14 0.22
CA LYS A 22 3.32 -25.50 1.26
C LYS A 22 2.85 -25.19 2.68
N MET A 23 1.91 -24.27 2.86
CA MET A 23 1.56 -23.70 4.17
C MET A 23 0.17 -24.11 4.69
N ASN A 24 -0.52 -25.09 4.10
CA ASN A 24 -1.82 -25.60 4.55
C ASN A 24 -2.88 -24.50 4.83
N ASN A 25 -3.47 -23.94 3.77
CA ASN A 25 -4.67 -23.07 3.78
C ASN A 25 -4.57 -21.77 4.58
N TYR A 26 -4.00 -20.73 3.99
CA TYR A 26 -4.28 -19.35 4.37
C TYR A 26 -5.13 -18.69 3.30
N ASP A 27 -6.29 -18.16 3.70
CA ASP A 27 -7.23 -17.52 2.77
C ASP A 27 -6.86 -16.06 2.46
N LYS A 28 -6.07 -15.43 3.34
CA LYS A 28 -5.70 -14.02 3.26
C LYS A 28 -4.20 -13.80 3.55
N TRP A 29 -3.65 -12.77 2.94
CA TRP A 29 -2.24 -12.42 3.01
C TRP A 29 -2.03 -11.02 3.54
N MET A 30 -0.99 -10.86 4.34
CA MET A 30 -0.41 -9.56 4.64
C MET A 30 0.57 -9.19 3.52
N VAL A 31 0.55 -7.92 3.13
CA VAL A 31 1.55 -7.34 2.23
C VAL A 31 2.26 -6.18 2.91
N THR A 32 3.58 -6.10 2.74
CA THR A 32 4.40 -5.01 3.28
C THR A 32 5.46 -4.57 2.28
N GLY A 33 5.89 -3.34 2.40
CA GLY A 33 6.96 -2.79 1.60
C GLY A 33 7.43 -1.42 2.11
N ALA A 34 8.62 -1.02 1.66
CA ALA A 34 9.20 0.29 1.95
C ALA A 34 9.48 1.04 0.65
N SER A 35 9.37 2.38 0.66
CA SER A 35 9.59 3.25 -0.50
C SER A 35 8.71 2.81 -1.69
N LEU A 36 9.28 2.56 -2.87
CA LEU A 36 8.56 2.00 -4.02
C LEU A 36 7.84 0.68 -3.69
N GLY A 37 8.42 -0.14 -2.80
CA GLY A 37 7.78 -1.37 -2.30
C GLY A 37 6.49 -1.10 -1.54
N ALA A 38 6.38 0.02 -0.82
CA ALA A 38 5.14 0.43 -0.16
C ALA A 38 4.05 0.82 -1.17
N THR A 39 4.42 1.50 -2.26
CA THR A 39 3.52 1.80 -3.38
C THR A 39 2.98 0.51 -4.02
N HIS A 40 3.85 -0.48 -4.25
CA HIS A 40 3.44 -1.78 -4.77
C HIS A 40 2.54 -2.54 -3.79
N ALA A 41 2.86 -2.52 -2.50
CA ALA A 41 2.04 -3.15 -1.48
C ALA A 41 0.64 -2.54 -1.41
N ALA A 42 0.54 -1.20 -1.49
CA ALA A 42 -0.75 -0.51 -1.59
C ALA A 42 -1.54 -0.92 -2.84
N ASN A 43 -0.90 -0.97 -4.01
CA ASN A 43 -1.55 -1.45 -5.23
C ASN A 43 -2.04 -2.91 -5.10
N LEU A 44 -1.29 -3.80 -4.44
CA LEU A 44 -1.73 -5.18 -4.23
C LEU A 44 -3.00 -5.27 -3.40
N ILE A 45 -3.06 -4.61 -2.24
CA ILE A 45 -4.24 -4.72 -1.38
C ILE A 45 -5.47 -4.03 -1.97
N PHE A 46 -5.33 -2.84 -2.58
CA PHE A 46 -6.48 -2.12 -3.13
C PHE A 46 -6.98 -2.69 -4.46
N ARG A 47 -6.13 -3.30 -5.26
CA ARG A 47 -6.56 -3.96 -6.50
C ARG A 47 -7.02 -5.40 -6.28
N PHE A 48 -6.50 -6.09 -5.27
CA PHE A 48 -6.77 -7.50 -5.02
C PHE A 48 -7.20 -7.78 -3.56
N PRO A 49 -8.23 -7.09 -3.03
CA PRO A 49 -8.63 -7.19 -1.61
C PRO A 49 -9.25 -8.55 -1.25
N LYS A 50 -9.51 -9.41 -2.24
CA LYS A 50 -9.89 -10.80 -1.99
C LYS A 50 -8.71 -11.66 -1.56
N GLN A 51 -7.48 -11.28 -1.92
CA GLN A 51 -6.26 -11.99 -1.57
C GLN A 51 -5.57 -11.40 -0.34
N PHE A 52 -5.61 -10.06 -0.20
CA PHE A 52 -4.91 -9.34 0.86
C PHE A 52 -5.91 -8.64 1.78
N ASP A 53 -5.67 -8.71 3.09
CA ASP A 53 -6.48 -8.02 4.11
C ASP A 53 -5.65 -7.21 5.10
N THR A 54 -4.34 -7.29 5.03
CA THR A 54 -3.44 -6.55 5.93
C THR A 54 -2.32 -5.89 5.13
N LEU A 55 -2.15 -4.59 5.32
CA LEU A 55 -1.11 -3.77 4.71
C LEU A 55 -0.25 -3.11 5.76
N LEU A 56 1.06 -3.17 5.59
CA LEU A 56 2.02 -2.28 6.24
C LEU A 56 2.89 -1.62 5.17
N ALA A 57 2.67 -0.34 4.92
CA ALA A 57 3.35 0.45 3.89
C ALA A 57 4.22 1.53 4.55
N LEU A 58 5.53 1.48 4.33
CA LEU A 58 6.52 2.36 4.93
C LEU A 58 7.08 3.33 3.88
N SER A 59 6.92 4.64 4.09
CA SER A 59 7.48 5.72 3.24
C SER A 59 7.13 5.56 1.75
N GLY A 60 5.86 5.30 1.44
CA GLY A 60 5.36 5.11 0.07
C GLY A 60 4.93 6.40 -0.61
N ILE A 61 4.87 6.36 -1.94
CA ILE A 61 4.25 7.36 -2.80
C ILE A 61 2.96 6.75 -3.38
N TYR A 62 1.82 7.36 -3.10
CA TYR A 62 0.49 6.85 -3.49
C TYR A 62 -0.14 7.66 -4.64
N ASP A 63 0.37 8.86 -4.90
CA ASP A 63 0.18 9.58 -6.15
C ASP A 63 1.40 9.38 -7.03
N THR A 64 1.29 8.47 -7.98
CA THR A 64 2.41 8.05 -8.81
C THR A 64 2.66 8.96 -10.02
N GLU A 65 1.90 10.06 -10.19
CA GLU A 65 2.18 11.09 -11.22
C GLU A 65 3.58 11.68 -11.06
N LEU A 66 4.12 11.70 -9.82
CA LEU A 66 5.50 12.07 -9.54
C LEU A 66 6.54 11.30 -10.40
N PHE A 67 6.23 10.06 -10.81
CA PHE A 67 7.17 9.21 -11.56
C PHE A 67 7.05 9.34 -13.08
N TYR A 68 5.93 9.84 -13.62
CA TYR A 68 5.68 9.86 -15.06
C TYR A 68 5.13 11.19 -15.60
N GLY A 69 4.95 12.19 -14.71
CA GLY A 69 4.49 13.53 -15.10
C GLY A 69 3.19 13.50 -15.89
N ASP A 70 3.17 14.20 -17.02
CA ASP A 70 1.97 14.36 -17.87
C ASP A 70 1.62 13.11 -18.72
N TYR A 71 2.36 12.00 -18.58
CA TYR A 71 2.03 10.78 -19.31
C TYR A 71 0.88 10.03 -18.62
N HIS A 72 -0.23 9.84 -19.33
CA HIS A 72 -1.41 9.14 -18.80
C HIS A 72 -1.86 8.05 -19.76
N ASP A 73 -2.00 6.84 -19.24
CA ASP A 73 -2.65 5.70 -19.88
C ASP A 73 -3.40 4.86 -18.83
N GLU A 74 -4.05 3.80 -19.27
CA GLU A 74 -4.77 2.89 -18.37
C GLU A 74 -3.83 2.24 -17.32
N ASN A 75 -2.58 1.93 -17.71
CA ASN A 75 -1.61 1.35 -16.79
C ASN A 75 -1.14 2.34 -15.73
N THR A 76 -0.94 3.62 -16.08
CA THR A 76 -0.60 4.66 -15.10
C THR A 76 -1.73 4.86 -14.11
N TYR A 77 -2.99 4.91 -14.58
CA TYR A 77 -4.16 5.01 -13.74
C TYR A 77 -4.28 3.85 -12.75
N HIS A 78 -4.19 2.61 -13.23
CA HIS A 78 -4.30 1.41 -12.38
C HIS A 78 -3.12 1.21 -11.42
N ASN A 79 -2.03 1.94 -11.60
CA ASN A 79 -0.88 1.94 -10.69
C ASN A 79 -0.77 3.22 -9.84
N ASN A 80 -1.81 4.06 -9.82
CA ASN A 80 -1.91 5.26 -8.99
C ASN A 80 -3.02 5.10 -7.93
N PRO A 81 -2.70 4.68 -6.68
CA PRO A 81 -3.68 4.54 -5.61
C PRO A 81 -4.54 5.78 -5.37
N CYS A 82 -3.96 6.97 -5.41
CA CYS A 82 -4.73 8.21 -5.27
C CYS A 82 -5.77 8.38 -6.38
N ALA A 83 -5.41 8.07 -7.63
CA ALA A 83 -6.30 8.25 -8.77
C ALA A 83 -7.49 7.29 -8.72
N TYR A 84 -7.25 5.98 -8.60
CA TYR A 84 -8.36 5.03 -8.65
C TYR A 84 -9.19 4.98 -7.37
N MET A 85 -8.58 5.19 -6.17
CA MET A 85 -9.35 5.24 -4.92
C MET A 85 -10.20 6.49 -4.78
N LYS A 86 -9.76 7.63 -5.31
CA LYS A 86 -10.58 8.84 -5.38
C LYS A 86 -11.85 8.64 -6.22
N ASN A 87 -11.77 7.83 -7.26
CA ASN A 87 -12.86 7.62 -8.23
C ASN A 87 -13.69 6.36 -7.95
N ILE A 88 -13.37 5.59 -6.91
CA ILE A 88 -14.15 4.39 -6.58
C ILE A 88 -15.54 4.78 -6.06
N SER A 89 -16.57 4.06 -6.50
CA SER A 89 -17.92 4.27 -6.00
C SER A 89 -18.10 3.71 -4.59
N LEU A 90 -18.88 4.39 -3.74
CA LEU A 90 -19.17 3.94 -2.37
C LEU A 90 -19.97 2.62 -2.32
N ASP A 91 -20.65 2.26 -3.41
CA ASP A 91 -21.35 0.98 -3.58
C ASP A 91 -20.51 -0.09 -4.29
N HIS A 92 -19.21 0.18 -4.52
CA HIS A 92 -18.31 -0.78 -5.16
C HIS A 92 -18.21 -2.07 -4.33
N PRO A 93 -18.24 -3.28 -4.95
CA PRO A 93 -18.22 -4.56 -4.23
C PRO A 93 -17.02 -4.77 -3.29
N TYR A 94 -15.92 -4.02 -3.47
CA TYR A 94 -14.73 -4.11 -2.63
C TYR A 94 -14.76 -3.21 -1.38
N MET A 95 -15.75 -2.30 -1.26
CA MET A 95 -15.79 -1.36 -0.12
C MET A 95 -15.85 -2.08 1.23
N GLU A 96 -16.63 -3.15 1.33
CA GLU A 96 -16.72 -3.95 2.57
C GLU A 96 -15.39 -4.68 2.88
N LEU A 97 -14.65 -5.10 1.86
CA LEU A 97 -13.33 -5.70 2.04
C LEU A 97 -12.31 -4.68 2.55
N TYR A 98 -12.31 -3.45 1.99
CA TYR A 98 -11.43 -2.38 2.45
C TYR A 98 -11.71 -1.97 3.90
N LYS A 99 -12.98 -1.86 4.29
CA LYS A 99 -13.39 -1.55 5.67
C LYS A 99 -13.00 -2.62 6.68
N GLN A 100 -12.89 -3.88 6.24
CA GLN A 100 -12.46 -5.00 7.08
C GLN A 100 -10.94 -5.19 7.09
N SER A 101 -10.22 -4.54 6.19
CA SER A 101 -8.77 -4.66 6.07
C SER A 101 -8.04 -3.86 7.15
N LYS A 102 -6.92 -4.39 7.61
CA LYS A 102 -5.97 -3.66 8.47
C LYS A 102 -4.99 -2.87 7.60
N LEU A 103 -5.20 -1.57 7.50
CA LEU A 103 -4.41 -0.68 6.65
C LEU A 103 -3.51 0.21 7.50
N ILE A 104 -2.21 0.01 7.42
CA ILE A 104 -1.19 0.76 8.17
C ILE A 104 -0.24 1.41 7.18
N PHE A 105 -0.13 2.73 7.29
CA PHE A 105 0.80 3.56 6.53
C PHE A 105 1.68 4.32 7.50
N CYS A 106 2.99 4.25 7.33
CA CYS A 106 3.92 4.98 8.16
C CYS A 106 4.92 5.75 7.30
N VAL A 107 5.29 6.94 7.75
CA VAL A 107 6.27 7.79 7.09
C VAL A 107 7.08 8.56 8.13
N GLY A 108 8.38 8.73 7.91
CA GLY A 108 9.20 9.68 8.64
C GLY A 108 8.93 11.12 8.17
N GLN A 109 9.52 12.09 8.84
CA GLN A 109 9.48 13.50 8.44
C GLN A 109 10.90 14.08 8.28
N GLY A 110 11.91 13.23 8.26
CA GLY A 110 13.32 13.60 8.07
C GLY A 110 13.72 13.70 6.59
N ASN A 111 15.02 13.57 6.35
CA ASN A 111 15.59 13.70 5.01
C ASN A 111 14.97 12.69 4.02
N TRP A 112 14.62 13.15 2.81
CA TRP A 112 14.08 12.38 1.70
C TRP A 112 12.67 11.80 1.93
N GLU A 113 11.93 12.32 2.94
CA GLU A 113 10.56 11.89 3.23
C GLU A 113 9.49 12.89 2.77
N GLN A 114 9.87 14.07 2.25
CA GLN A 114 8.93 15.16 1.94
C GLN A 114 7.81 14.72 1.00
N GLU A 115 8.17 14.11 -0.13
CA GLU A 115 7.20 13.65 -1.12
C GLU A 115 6.34 12.50 -0.57
N CYS A 116 6.92 11.63 0.27
CA CYS A 116 6.19 10.55 0.92
C CYS A 116 5.17 11.09 1.94
N VAL A 117 5.54 12.12 2.72
CA VAL A 117 4.64 12.81 3.65
C VAL A 117 3.46 13.46 2.93
N GLU A 118 3.74 14.21 1.85
CA GLU A 118 2.71 14.87 1.05
C GLU A 118 1.77 13.85 0.42
N SER A 119 2.33 12.81 -0.17
CA SER A 119 1.58 11.72 -0.80
C SER A 119 0.71 10.95 0.21
N LEU A 120 1.23 10.67 1.42
CA LEU A 120 0.43 10.00 2.45
C LEU A 120 -0.69 10.90 2.97
N ARG A 121 -0.47 12.21 3.15
CA ARG A 121 -1.51 13.15 3.56
C ARG A 121 -2.66 13.21 2.54
N GLN A 122 -2.32 13.30 1.26
CA GLN A 122 -3.32 13.27 0.18
C GLN A 122 -4.09 11.95 0.20
N PHE A 123 -3.39 10.82 0.27
CA PHE A 123 -4.02 9.51 0.25
C PHE A 123 -4.88 9.24 1.49
N SER A 124 -4.43 9.66 2.67
CA SER A 124 -5.22 9.55 3.91
C SER A 124 -6.53 10.32 3.83
N THR A 125 -6.53 11.51 3.20
CA THR A 125 -7.75 12.27 2.95
C THR A 125 -8.70 11.51 2.01
N ILE A 126 -8.18 10.92 0.93
CA ILE A 126 -8.99 10.11 0.00
C ILE A 126 -9.61 8.91 0.73
N LEU A 127 -8.86 8.18 1.54
CA LEU A 127 -9.37 7.04 2.30
C LEU A 127 -10.47 7.47 3.30
N TYR A 128 -10.26 8.59 3.99
CA TYR A 128 -11.25 9.16 4.89
C TYR A 128 -12.55 9.53 4.17
N ASP A 129 -12.48 10.21 3.03
CA ASP A 129 -13.64 10.58 2.20
C ASP A 129 -14.40 9.36 1.67
N GLN A 130 -13.70 8.24 1.46
CA GLN A 130 -14.26 6.96 1.06
C GLN A 130 -14.74 6.10 2.26
N HIS A 131 -14.67 6.61 3.49
CA HIS A 131 -15.05 5.90 4.72
C HIS A 131 -14.26 4.60 4.94
N ILE A 132 -12.98 4.59 4.56
CA ILE A 132 -12.05 3.50 4.76
C ILE A 132 -11.12 3.88 5.91
N GLU A 133 -11.16 3.13 7.01
CA GLU A 133 -10.27 3.35 8.14
C GLU A 133 -8.84 2.91 7.80
N ALA A 134 -7.87 3.78 8.08
CA ALA A 134 -6.46 3.50 7.95
C ALA A 134 -5.66 4.15 9.08
N TRP A 135 -4.71 3.42 9.64
CA TRP A 135 -3.75 4.00 10.56
C TRP A 135 -2.61 4.66 9.79
N CYS A 136 -2.67 5.99 9.67
CA CYS A 136 -1.63 6.81 9.05
C CYS A 136 -0.76 7.42 10.15
N ASP A 137 0.50 6.96 10.27
CA ASP A 137 1.43 7.33 11.31
C ASP A 137 2.57 8.18 10.76
N PHE A 138 2.79 9.35 11.36
CA PHE A 138 3.82 10.32 10.95
C PHE A 138 4.87 10.41 12.06
N TRP A 139 6.02 9.75 11.86
CA TRP A 139 7.12 9.72 12.82
C TRP A 139 7.93 11.01 12.80
N GLY A 140 8.89 11.13 13.72
CA GLY A 140 9.63 12.36 13.96
C GLY A 140 10.49 12.86 12.79
N TYR A 141 11.01 14.08 12.94
CA TYR A 141 11.89 14.70 11.93
C TYR A 141 13.31 14.12 11.91
N ASP A 142 13.64 13.27 12.86
CA ASP A 142 14.85 12.46 12.93
C ASP A 142 14.73 11.14 12.15
N VAL A 143 13.52 10.79 11.70
CA VAL A 143 13.21 9.59 10.93
C VAL A 143 13.30 9.89 9.44
N TYR A 144 14.34 9.37 8.79
CA TYR A 144 14.66 9.62 7.39
C TYR A 144 14.45 8.39 6.51
N HIS A 145 14.40 8.59 5.19
CA HIS A 145 14.08 7.59 4.18
C HIS A 145 15.20 6.57 3.97
N ASP A 146 15.36 5.61 4.91
CA ASP A 146 16.40 4.59 4.82
C ASP A 146 16.09 3.36 5.69
N TRP A 147 16.76 2.26 5.38
CA TRP A 147 16.64 0.95 6.01
C TRP A 147 16.75 0.91 7.55
N PRO A 148 17.60 1.68 8.21
CA PRO A 148 17.63 1.67 9.67
C PRO A 148 16.27 1.95 10.30
N TRP A 149 15.57 2.96 9.78
CA TRP A 149 14.23 3.33 10.26
C TRP A 149 13.15 2.35 9.84
N TRP A 150 13.16 1.88 8.60
CA TRP A 150 12.17 0.88 8.15
C TRP A 150 12.26 -0.42 8.94
N LYS A 151 13.43 -0.84 9.40
CA LYS A 151 13.57 -2.00 10.30
C LYS A 151 12.93 -1.76 11.67
N VAL A 152 13.11 -0.57 12.24
CA VAL A 152 12.50 -0.19 13.52
C VAL A 152 10.98 -0.11 13.38
N GLN A 153 10.50 0.56 12.32
CA GLN A 153 9.08 0.66 12.01
C GLN A 153 8.45 -0.71 11.76
N LEU A 154 9.09 -1.55 10.96
CA LEU A 154 8.61 -2.92 10.69
C LEU A 154 8.43 -3.69 12.00
N GLN A 155 9.44 -3.71 12.86
CA GLN A 155 9.34 -4.40 14.15
C GLN A 155 8.21 -3.85 15.01
N TYR A 156 8.11 -2.53 15.15
CA TYR A 156 7.06 -1.87 15.93
C TYR A 156 5.66 -2.25 15.44
N PHE A 157 5.39 -2.14 14.14
CA PHE A 157 4.06 -2.43 13.59
C PHE A 157 3.73 -3.92 13.58
N MET A 158 4.70 -4.80 13.35
CA MET A 158 4.49 -6.25 13.45
C MET A 158 4.04 -6.66 14.86
N GLU A 159 4.61 -6.06 15.91
CA GLU A 159 4.15 -6.26 17.28
C GLU A 159 2.71 -5.75 17.52
N GLN A 160 2.25 -4.72 16.81
CA GLN A 160 0.86 -4.24 16.92
C GLN A 160 -0.12 -5.08 16.09
N ILE A 161 0.33 -5.64 14.98
CA ILE A 161 -0.51 -6.45 14.08
C ILE A 161 -0.82 -7.81 14.68
N PHE A 162 0.14 -8.43 15.37
CA PHE A 162 0.06 -9.81 15.87
C PHE A 162 -0.14 -9.93 17.39
N LYS A 163 -0.53 -8.84 18.06
CA LYS A 163 -1.05 -8.87 19.43
C LYS A 163 -2.44 -9.44 19.48
#